data_a3f8011f979fc2e53b7c7a622195eb8e
#
_entry.id   a3f8011f979fc2e53b7c7a622195eb8e
#
_cell.length_a   1.000
_cell.length_b   1.000
_cell.length_c   1.000
_cell.angle_alpha   90.00
_cell.angle_beta   90.00
_cell.angle_gamma   90.00
#
_symmetry.space_group_name_H-M   'P 1'
#
loop_
_entity.id
_entity.type
_entity.pdbx_description
1 polymer ?
#
loop_
_entity_poly.entity_id
_entity_poly.type
_entity_poly.pdbx_seq_one_letter_code
_entity_poly.pdbx_strand_id
1 'polypeptide(L)'
;MFNGKMKAITFSYDDCTTQDVRLVNLLNKYGMKATFNVNSGLLGKANSLWRDEKTIAHCKLSAKEIVDVYEGHEVAGHTLTHPFLPSITDDNEITRQVEEDRLALSEIMGYEVVGFAYAGGGKNYSEHIADVIKNTTGVKYCRTIECNNSFDIQDDLYTFKPTAFHIDFPRLNRLANDFINLKTDTPQIFYIWGHSFEFDINDTWDEFEEFLKLIAFKEDIFYGTNKDVLL
;
A
#
# COMPACT_ATOMS: atom_id res chain seq x y z
N MET A 1 -1.02 -3.25 21.29
CA MET A 1 -0.64 -2.56 20.06
C MET A 1 0.75 -3.04 19.68
N PHE A 2 1.03 -3.29 18.43
CA PHE A 2 2.31 -3.70 17.81
C PHE A 2 3.11 -4.79 18.57
N ASN A 3 2.43 -5.83 19.06
CA ASN A 3 3.05 -6.91 19.88
C ASN A 3 3.89 -6.38 21.06
N GLY A 4 3.40 -5.36 21.76
CA GLY A 4 4.06 -4.75 22.91
C GLY A 4 5.08 -3.65 22.59
N LYS A 5 5.26 -3.32 21.31
CA LYS A 5 6.12 -2.20 20.86
C LYS A 5 5.31 -0.93 20.64
N MET A 6 5.97 0.23 20.70
CA MET A 6 5.33 1.53 20.46
C MET A 6 5.60 2.08 19.06
N LYS A 7 6.46 1.43 18.28
CA LYS A 7 6.80 1.83 16.92
C LYS A 7 6.50 0.73 15.94
N ALA A 8 5.89 1.07 14.80
CA ALA A 8 5.65 0.14 13.70
C ALA A 8 6.05 0.74 12.35
N ILE A 9 6.57 -0.11 11.46
CA ILE A 9 6.80 0.23 10.05
C ILE A 9 5.90 -0.65 9.20
N THR A 10 5.23 -0.03 8.22
CA THR A 10 4.44 -0.72 7.22
C THR A 10 4.64 -0.12 5.84
N PHE A 11 4.45 -0.96 4.82
CA PHE A 11 4.52 -0.58 3.41
C PHE A 11 3.19 -0.85 2.72
N SER A 12 2.86 -0.02 1.72
CA SER A 12 1.66 -0.16 0.91
C SER A 12 2.00 0.08 -0.55
N TYR A 13 1.87 -0.94 -1.39
CA TYR A 13 2.22 -0.87 -2.80
C TYR A 13 1.01 -1.09 -3.68
N ASP A 14 0.86 -0.24 -4.71
CA ASP A 14 -0.29 -0.22 -5.59
C ASP A 14 -0.01 -0.94 -6.92
N ASP A 15 -1.11 -1.28 -7.61
CA ASP A 15 -1.16 -1.71 -9.00
C ASP A 15 -0.82 -3.17 -9.31
N CYS A 16 -0.28 -3.96 -8.39
CA CYS A 16 -0.04 -5.39 -8.60
C CYS A 16 0.75 -5.68 -9.89
N THR A 17 1.89 -4.99 -10.06
CA THR A 17 2.70 -5.15 -11.27
C THR A 17 3.75 -6.26 -11.13
N THR A 18 4.26 -6.76 -12.25
CA THR A 18 5.27 -7.84 -12.25
C THR A 18 6.56 -7.49 -11.51
N GLN A 19 6.85 -6.21 -11.30
CA GLN A 19 7.96 -5.73 -10.48
C GLN A 19 7.80 -6.04 -8.99
N ASP A 20 6.58 -6.33 -8.53
CA ASP A 20 6.31 -6.73 -7.14
C ASP A 20 7.07 -8.02 -6.78
N VAL A 21 7.38 -8.89 -7.73
CA VAL A 21 8.21 -10.09 -7.48
C VAL A 21 9.59 -9.71 -6.92
N ARG A 22 10.25 -8.72 -7.53
CA ARG A 22 11.54 -8.20 -7.03
C ARG A 22 11.37 -7.49 -5.69
N LEU A 23 10.33 -6.70 -5.55
CA LEU A 23 10.00 -5.95 -4.33
C LEU A 23 9.79 -6.90 -3.14
N VAL A 24 8.96 -7.93 -3.30
CA VAL A 24 8.67 -8.92 -2.26
C VAL A 24 9.95 -9.64 -1.82
N ASN A 25 10.81 -10.01 -2.77
CA ASN A 25 12.10 -10.65 -2.45
C ASN A 25 12.98 -9.75 -1.58
N LEU A 26 13.04 -8.43 -1.88
CA LEU A 26 13.77 -7.46 -1.07
C LEU A 26 13.13 -7.28 0.31
N LEU A 27 11.81 -7.10 0.38
CA LEU A 27 11.10 -6.97 1.65
C LEU A 27 11.33 -8.17 2.55
N ASN A 28 11.19 -9.39 2.01
CA ASN A 28 11.43 -10.64 2.74
C ASN A 28 12.88 -10.76 3.23
N LYS A 29 13.86 -10.39 2.40
CA LYS A 29 15.29 -10.40 2.75
C LYS A 29 15.58 -9.57 4.00
N TYR A 30 14.87 -8.45 4.17
CA TYR A 30 15.05 -7.52 5.29
C TYR A 30 13.98 -7.64 6.38
N GLY A 31 13.15 -8.69 6.34
CA GLY A 31 12.13 -8.96 7.37
C GLY A 31 10.98 -7.96 7.40
N MET A 32 10.74 -7.26 6.27
CA MET A 32 9.64 -6.30 6.14
C MET A 32 8.33 -6.99 5.76
N LYS A 33 7.22 -6.38 6.16
CA LYS A 33 5.88 -6.73 5.71
C LYS A 33 5.26 -5.58 4.92
N ALA A 34 4.43 -5.92 3.94
CA ALA A 34 3.74 -4.94 3.11
C ALA A 34 2.30 -5.36 2.84
N THR A 35 1.50 -4.39 2.41
CA THR A 35 0.18 -4.57 1.84
C THR A 35 0.24 -4.24 0.36
N PHE A 36 -0.25 -5.14 -0.48
CA PHE A 36 -0.35 -4.96 -1.93
C PHE A 36 -1.78 -4.66 -2.32
N ASN A 37 -2.01 -3.49 -2.89
CA ASN A 37 -3.33 -3.00 -3.28
C ASN A 37 -3.60 -3.38 -4.74
N VAL A 38 -4.55 -4.28 -4.94
CA VAL A 38 -4.73 -5.03 -6.19
C VAL A 38 -6.06 -4.65 -6.84
N ASN A 39 -6.05 -4.54 -8.17
CA ASN A 39 -7.26 -4.40 -8.99
C ASN A 39 -7.65 -5.79 -9.54
N SER A 40 -8.61 -6.45 -8.96
CA SER A 40 -8.96 -7.83 -9.35
C SER A 40 -9.43 -7.95 -10.81
N GLY A 41 -10.13 -6.96 -11.33
CA GLY A 41 -10.57 -6.91 -12.73
C GLY A 41 -9.44 -6.65 -13.75
N LEU A 42 -8.21 -6.37 -13.29
CA LEU A 42 -7.06 -6.12 -14.15
C LEU A 42 -6.01 -7.23 -14.09
N LEU A 43 -6.16 -8.24 -13.24
CA LEU A 43 -5.21 -9.34 -13.09
C LEU A 43 -4.88 -10.02 -14.43
N GLY A 44 -3.60 -10.29 -14.63
CA GLY A 44 -3.07 -10.94 -15.84
C GLY A 44 -3.02 -10.06 -17.09
N LYS A 45 -3.42 -8.77 -17.01
CA LYS A 45 -3.39 -7.88 -18.18
C LYS A 45 -1.97 -7.40 -18.46
N ALA A 46 -1.55 -7.53 -19.70
CA ALA A 46 -0.31 -6.96 -20.21
C ALA A 46 -0.54 -5.48 -20.53
N ASN A 47 0.39 -4.64 -20.08
CA ASN A 47 0.41 -3.21 -20.38
C ASN A 47 1.85 -2.68 -20.33
N SER A 48 2.06 -1.49 -20.85
CA SER A 48 3.32 -0.74 -20.72
C SER A 48 3.02 0.73 -20.43
N LEU A 49 3.93 1.36 -19.71
CA LEU A 49 3.92 2.81 -19.48
C LEU A 49 5.09 3.44 -20.21
N TRP A 50 4.84 4.56 -20.88
CA TRP A 50 5.88 5.42 -21.39
C TRP A 50 6.02 6.62 -20.47
N ARG A 51 7.15 6.74 -19.79
CA ARG A 51 7.43 7.81 -18.84
C ARG A 51 8.92 8.12 -18.82
N ASP A 52 9.26 9.39 -18.76
CA ASP A 52 10.65 9.87 -18.69
C ASP A 52 11.55 9.27 -19.78
N GLU A 53 11.03 9.27 -21.04
CA GLU A 53 11.69 8.74 -22.24
C GLU A 53 11.97 7.22 -22.22
N LYS A 54 11.39 6.49 -21.25
CA LYS A 54 11.50 5.03 -21.12
C LYS A 54 10.14 4.36 -21.34
N THR A 55 10.15 3.18 -21.96
CA THR A 55 9.02 2.26 -21.95
C THR A 55 9.26 1.19 -20.90
N ILE A 56 8.34 1.07 -19.95
CA ILE A 56 8.45 0.11 -18.86
C ILE A 56 7.27 -0.86 -18.92
N ALA A 57 7.54 -2.12 -18.56
CA ALA A 57 6.47 -3.08 -18.34
C ALA A 57 5.55 -2.62 -17.20
N HIS A 58 4.24 -2.60 -17.45
CA HIS A 58 3.20 -2.36 -16.46
C HIS A 58 2.20 -3.52 -16.50
N CYS A 59 2.75 -4.73 -16.62
CA CYS A 59 1.98 -5.96 -16.66
C CYS A 59 1.51 -6.31 -15.26
N LYS A 60 0.24 -6.71 -15.12
CA LYS A 60 -0.34 -7.15 -13.85
C LYS A 60 -0.04 -8.63 -13.63
N LEU A 61 0.27 -9.00 -12.39
CA LEU A 61 0.32 -10.39 -11.98
C LEU A 61 -1.06 -11.06 -12.19
N SER A 62 -1.07 -12.34 -12.50
CA SER A 62 -2.30 -13.14 -12.63
C SER A 62 -2.86 -13.50 -11.25
N ALA A 63 -4.13 -13.94 -11.21
CA ALA A 63 -4.78 -14.41 -9.98
C ALA A 63 -4.02 -15.56 -9.30
N LYS A 64 -3.36 -16.44 -10.07
CA LYS A 64 -2.54 -17.51 -9.50
C LYS A 64 -1.24 -16.98 -8.92
N GLU A 65 -0.58 -16.04 -9.62
CA GLU A 65 0.71 -15.51 -9.19
C GLU A 65 0.60 -14.68 -7.91
N ILE A 66 -0.48 -13.91 -7.70
CA ILE A 66 -0.63 -13.10 -6.48
C ILE A 66 -0.71 -13.95 -5.21
N VAL A 67 -1.26 -15.16 -5.28
CA VAL A 67 -1.31 -16.09 -4.13
C VAL A 67 0.10 -16.49 -3.70
N ASP A 68 0.94 -16.85 -4.68
CA ASP A 68 2.31 -17.29 -4.42
C ASP A 68 3.24 -16.10 -4.06
N VAL A 69 3.15 -15.00 -4.83
CA VAL A 69 4.05 -13.83 -4.68
C VAL A 69 3.81 -13.10 -3.37
N TYR A 70 2.55 -12.93 -2.97
CA TYR A 70 2.23 -12.17 -1.76
C TYR A 70 2.10 -13.03 -0.50
N GLU A 71 2.57 -14.28 -0.54
CA GLU A 71 2.59 -15.14 0.64
C GLU A 71 3.30 -14.46 1.83
N GLY A 72 2.62 -14.39 2.97
CA GLY A 72 3.14 -13.73 4.18
C GLY A 72 3.07 -12.20 4.18
N HIS A 73 2.47 -11.60 3.15
CA HIS A 73 2.08 -10.20 3.04
C HIS A 73 0.55 -10.07 3.03
N GLU A 74 0.03 -8.85 3.04
CA GLU A 74 -1.39 -8.59 2.92
C GLU A 74 -1.75 -8.21 1.48
N VAL A 75 -2.91 -8.70 1.01
CA VAL A 75 -3.59 -8.18 -0.18
C VAL A 75 -4.76 -7.30 0.26
N ALA A 76 -4.87 -6.12 -0.35
CA ALA A 76 -5.95 -5.17 -0.16
C ALA A 76 -6.53 -4.76 -1.52
N GLY A 77 -7.73 -4.17 -1.52
CA GLY A 77 -8.40 -3.70 -2.74
C GLY A 77 -7.84 -2.38 -3.25
N HIS A 78 -7.98 -2.17 -4.57
CA HIS A 78 -7.59 -0.93 -5.25
C HIS A 78 -8.60 -0.52 -6.33
N THR A 79 -9.87 -0.83 -6.11
CA THR A 79 -10.96 -0.79 -7.07
C THR A 79 -10.89 -1.89 -8.15
N LEU A 80 -12.04 -2.32 -8.63
CA LEU A 80 -12.15 -3.41 -9.61
C LEU A 80 -11.38 -3.13 -10.91
N THR A 81 -11.49 -1.90 -11.44
CA THR A 81 -10.95 -1.53 -12.76
C THR A 81 -10.13 -0.24 -12.78
N HIS A 82 -9.70 0.24 -11.62
CA HIS A 82 -8.89 1.43 -11.43
C HIS A 82 -9.53 2.75 -11.93
N PRO A 83 -10.84 3.01 -11.71
CA PRO A 83 -11.42 4.30 -12.03
C PRO A 83 -10.99 5.38 -11.03
N PHE A 84 -11.03 6.63 -11.46
CA PHE A 84 -10.91 7.78 -10.56
C PHE A 84 -12.23 7.98 -9.81
N LEU A 85 -12.36 7.45 -8.60
CA LEU A 85 -13.61 7.44 -7.83
C LEU A 85 -14.28 8.82 -7.71
N PRO A 86 -13.56 9.95 -7.52
CA PRO A 86 -14.20 11.27 -7.46
C PRO A 86 -14.96 11.70 -8.72
N SER A 87 -14.75 11.04 -9.85
CA SER A 87 -15.53 11.29 -11.09
C SER A 87 -16.83 10.48 -11.16
N ILE A 88 -17.04 9.54 -10.25
CA ILE A 88 -18.23 8.70 -10.20
C ILE A 88 -19.26 9.36 -9.30
N THR A 89 -20.47 9.59 -9.83
CA THR A 89 -21.57 10.25 -9.11
C THR A 89 -22.63 9.27 -8.59
N ASP A 90 -22.57 8.01 -9.01
CA ASP A 90 -23.48 6.94 -8.57
C ASP A 90 -22.82 6.15 -7.42
N ASP A 91 -23.40 6.23 -6.24
CA ASP A 91 -22.92 5.52 -5.04
C ASP A 91 -22.95 3.99 -5.21
N ASN A 92 -23.87 3.46 -6.02
CA ASN A 92 -23.89 2.03 -6.31
C ASN A 92 -22.68 1.62 -7.16
N GLU A 93 -22.24 2.47 -8.08
CA GLU A 93 -21.04 2.20 -8.87
C GLU A 93 -19.76 2.32 -7.99
N ILE A 94 -19.70 3.29 -7.08
CA ILE A 94 -18.60 3.37 -6.09
C ILE A 94 -18.57 2.09 -5.26
N THR A 95 -19.71 1.68 -4.70
CA THR A 95 -19.82 0.43 -3.93
C THR A 95 -19.39 -0.77 -4.76
N ARG A 96 -19.86 -0.88 -6.01
CA ARG A 96 -19.51 -1.98 -6.92
C ARG A 96 -18.01 -2.06 -7.17
N GLN A 97 -17.36 -0.93 -7.46
CA GLN A 97 -15.93 -0.87 -7.73
C GLN A 97 -15.08 -1.32 -6.53
N VAL A 98 -15.54 -1.07 -5.32
CA VAL A 98 -14.82 -1.40 -4.10
C VAL A 98 -15.18 -2.80 -3.58
N GLU A 99 -16.49 -3.11 -3.48
CA GLU A 99 -16.92 -4.35 -2.85
C GLU A 99 -16.74 -5.58 -3.75
N GLU A 100 -17.01 -5.46 -5.07
CA GLU A 100 -16.74 -6.59 -5.99
C GLU A 100 -15.25 -6.89 -6.07
N ASP A 101 -14.38 -5.85 -6.04
CA ASP A 101 -12.93 -6.02 -5.98
C ASP A 101 -12.52 -6.77 -4.70
N ARG A 102 -12.99 -6.30 -3.54
CA ARG A 102 -12.74 -6.92 -2.23
C ARG A 102 -13.17 -8.38 -2.19
N LEU A 103 -14.37 -8.68 -2.67
CA LEU A 103 -14.93 -10.05 -2.67
C LEU A 103 -14.15 -10.97 -3.61
N ALA A 104 -13.83 -10.51 -4.82
CA ALA A 104 -13.03 -11.29 -5.78
C ALA A 104 -11.64 -11.59 -5.22
N LEU A 105 -10.97 -10.60 -4.60
CA LEU A 105 -9.69 -10.81 -3.95
C LEU A 105 -9.79 -11.74 -2.76
N SER A 106 -10.86 -11.66 -1.97
CA SER A 106 -11.08 -12.57 -0.84
C SER A 106 -11.23 -14.02 -1.29
N GLU A 107 -11.94 -14.26 -2.41
CA GLU A 107 -12.06 -15.58 -3.02
C GLU A 107 -10.71 -16.12 -3.50
N ILE A 108 -9.94 -15.30 -4.23
CA ILE A 108 -8.62 -15.68 -4.75
C ILE A 108 -7.64 -16.01 -3.62
N MET A 109 -7.58 -15.17 -2.59
CA MET A 109 -6.61 -15.29 -1.50
C MET A 109 -7.04 -16.31 -0.42
N GLY A 110 -8.30 -16.71 -0.38
CA GLY A 110 -8.83 -17.65 0.61
C GLY A 110 -8.98 -17.07 2.03
N TYR A 111 -8.96 -15.74 2.17
CA TYR A 111 -9.22 -15.03 3.43
C TYR A 111 -9.96 -13.72 3.18
N GLU A 112 -10.58 -13.15 4.21
CA GLU A 112 -11.28 -11.88 4.10
C GLU A 112 -10.31 -10.73 3.87
N VAL A 113 -10.39 -10.08 2.71
CA VAL A 113 -9.71 -8.83 2.40
C VAL A 113 -10.49 -7.69 3.05
N VAL A 114 -9.79 -6.83 3.81
CA VAL A 114 -10.42 -5.76 4.61
C VAL A 114 -9.79 -4.38 4.36
N GLY A 115 -8.65 -4.33 3.70
CA GLY A 115 -7.95 -3.09 3.36
C GLY A 115 -8.32 -2.55 1.99
N PHE A 116 -8.15 -1.25 1.81
CA PHE A 116 -8.38 -0.57 0.54
C PHE A 116 -7.41 0.60 0.37
N ALA A 117 -6.97 0.86 -0.86
CA ALA A 117 -6.27 2.08 -1.25
C ALA A 117 -7.02 2.78 -2.37
N TYR A 118 -7.21 4.10 -2.25
CA TYR A 118 -7.85 4.90 -3.27
C TYR A 118 -7.01 4.95 -4.55
N ALA A 119 -7.62 4.65 -5.71
CA ALA A 119 -6.97 4.64 -7.00
C ALA A 119 -6.80 6.04 -7.60
N GLY A 120 -5.73 6.25 -8.36
CA GLY A 120 -5.46 7.48 -9.11
C GLY A 120 -4.70 8.55 -8.33
N GLY A 121 -4.22 9.55 -9.05
CA GLY A 121 -3.44 10.67 -8.53
C GLY A 121 -4.27 11.87 -8.10
N GLY A 122 -3.63 12.86 -7.46
CA GLY A 122 -4.29 14.06 -6.99
C GLY A 122 -5.22 13.82 -5.79
N LYS A 123 -6.33 14.56 -5.70
CA LYS A 123 -7.32 14.34 -4.64
C LYS A 123 -8.23 13.18 -5.04
N ASN A 124 -7.78 11.96 -4.80
CA ASN A 124 -8.41 10.70 -5.24
C ASN A 124 -9.52 10.16 -4.32
N TYR A 125 -9.93 10.93 -3.33
CA TYR A 125 -11.00 10.60 -2.38
C TYR A 125 -11.81 11.84 -2.00
N SER A 126 -12.96 11.63 -1.36
CA SER A 126 -13.74 12.66 -0.65
C SER A 126 -14.37 12.05 0.61
N GLU A 127 -14.83 12.88 1.53
CA GLU A 127 -15.58 12.42 2.71
C GLU A 127 -16.81 11.59 2.30
N HIS A 128 -17.54 12.06 1.28
CA HIS A 128 -18.69 11.31 0.76
C HIS A 128 -18.32 9.90 0.27
N ILE A 129 -17.23 9.77 -0.51
CA ILE A 129 -16.76 8.44 -0.99
C ILE A 129 -16.34 7.57 0.20
N ALA A 130 -15.62 8.14 1.18
CA ALA A 130 -15.23 7.43 2.38
C ALA A 130 -16.45 6.91 3.16
N ASP A 131 -17.50 7.74 3.30
CA ASP A 131 -18.75 7.35 3.94
C ASP A 131 -19.50 6.26 3.14
N VAL A 132 -19.55 6.34 1.82
CA VAL A 132 -20.12 5.26 0.97
C VAL A 132 -19.38 3.95 1.24
N ILE A 133 -18.05 3.94 1.13
CA ILE A 133 -17.23 2.72 1.37
C ILE A 133 -17.49 2.17 2.76
N LYS A 134 -17.45 3.01 3.79
CA LYS A 134 -17.67 2.63 5.19
C LYS A 134 -19.01 1.97 5.43
N ASN A 135 -20.07 2.49 4.78
CA ASN A 135 -21.44 2.07 5.07
C ASN A 135 -21.93 0.92 4.17
N THR A 136 -21.31 0.70 3.01
CA THR A 136 -21.84 -0.23 1.99
C THR A 136 -20.89 -1.39 1.65
N THR A 137 -19.66 -1.41 2.21
CA THR A 137 -18.66 -2.45 1.91
C THR A 137 -18.13 -3.13 3.16
N GLY A 138 -17.39 -4.24 2.97
CA GLY A 138 -16.68 -4.93 4.04
C GLY A 138 -15.29 -4.34 4.37
N VAL A 139 -14.90 -3.23 3.74
CA VAL A 139 -13.63 -2.55 4.00
C VAL A 139 -13.57 -1.99 5.43
N LYS A 140 -12.41 -2.09 6.08
CA LYS A 140 -12.17 -1.61 7.46
C LYS A 140 -11.21 -0.44 7.55
N TYR A 141 -10.36 -0.25 6.54
CA TYR A 141 -9.48 0.92 6.43
C TYR A 141 -9.21 1.27 4.96
N CYS A 142 -8.98 2.55 4.70
CA CYS A 142 -8.63 3.08 3.38
C CYS A 142 -7.41 3.97 3.46
N ARG A 143 -6.43 3.78 2.57
CA ARG A 143 -5.25 4.64 2.45
C ARG A 143 -5.41 5.62 1.31
N THR A 144 -5.13 6.88 1.60
CA THR A 144 -5.00 7.97 0.61
C THR A 144 -3.56 8.07 0.10
N ILE A 145 -3.30 8.94 -0.90
CA ILE A 145 -1.93 9.23 -1.37
C ILE A 145 -1.35 10.52 -0.78
N GLU A 146 -2.12 11.23 0.06
CA GLU A 146 -1.73 12.49 0.68
C GLU A 146 -0.81 12.23 1.88
N CYS A 147 0.51 12.41 1.69
CA CYS A 147 1.48 12.22 2.78
C CYS A 147 1.37 13.33 3.84
N ASN A 148 1.30 12.94 5.11
CA ASN A 148 1.21 13.89 6.24
C ASN A 148 2.56 14.18 6.93
N ASN A 149 3.61 13.42 6.63
CA ASN A 149 4.93 13.50 7.27
C ASN A 149 4.94 13.27 8.78
N SER A 150 3.86 12.73 9.35
CA SER A 150 3.75 12.40 10.76
C SER A 150 3.84 10.89 10.98
N PHE A 151 4.25 10.50 12.18
CA PHE A 151 4.21 9.13 12.66
C PHE A 151 3.01 8.89 13.58
N ASP A 152 2.24 9.93 13.90
CA ASP A 152 1.11 9.85 14.79
C ASP A 152 -0.01 8.97 14.23
N ILE A 153 -0.66 8.23 15.11
CA ILE A 153 -1.85 7.47 14.75
C ILE A 153 -2.99 8.44 14.39
N GLN A 154 -3.75 8.09 13.38
CA GLN A 154 -4.91 8.84 12.94
C GLN A 154 -6.17 8.09 13.33
N ASP A 155 -7.19 8.81 13.80
CA ASP A 155 -8.47 8.25 14.25
C ASP A 155 -9.36 7.83 13.06
N ASP A 156 -9.25 8.54 11.93
CA ASP A 156 -10.02 8.21 10.72
C ASP A 156 -9.29 7.17 9.87
N LEU A 157 -9.75 5.94 9.96
CA LEU A 157 -9.21 4.84 9.18
C LEU A 157 -9.66 4.85 7.71
N TYR A 158 -10.70 5.61 7.34
CA TYR A 158 -11.21 5.63 5.96
C TYR A 158 -10.59 6.72 5.09
N THR A 159 -9.82 7.63 5.68
CA THR A 159 -8.99 8.61 4.96
C THR A 159 -7.55 8.64 5.47
N PHE A 160 -7.03 7.47 5.84
CA PHE A 160 -5.70 7.34 6.44
C PHE A 160 -4.60 7.85 5.51
N LYS A 161 -3.80 8.79 5.99
CA LYS A 161 -2.71 9.43 5.25
C LYS A 161 -1.38 8.72 5.53
N PRO A 162 -0.66 8.24 4.51
CA PRO A 162 0.66 7.67 4.71
C PRO A 162 1.65 8.75 5.17
N THR A 163 2.73 8.32 5.81
CA THR A 163 3.81 9.22 6.24
C THR A 163 4.61 9.73 5.04
N ALA A 164 4.99 8.84 4.12
CA ALA A 164 5.89 9.18 3.03
C ALA A 164 5.63 8.38 1.75
N PHE A 165 5.93 9.01 0.62
CA PHE A 165 6.04 8.38 -0.68
C PHE A 165 7.47 7.87 -0.90
N HIS A 166 7.64 6.69 -1.48
CA HIS A 166 8.86 5.90 -1.42
C HIS A 166 10.03 6.39 -2.30
N ILE A 167 9.79 7.25 -3.29
CA ILE A 167 10.85 7.66 -4.25
C ILE A 167 11.66 8.89 -3.84
N ASP A 168 11.24 9.65 -2.84
CA ASP A 168 12.01 10.78 -2.31
C ASP A 168 13.01 10.26 -1.24
N PHE A 169 14.07 9.59 -1.68
CA PHE A 169 15.03 8.96 -0.79
C PHE A 169 15.72 9.90 0.20
N PRO A 170 16.10 11.15 -0.15
CA PRO A 170 16.63 12.09 0.82
C PRO A 170 15.68 12.35 1.99
N ARG A 171 14.38 12.52 1.70
CA ARG A 171 13.35 12.72 2.70
C ARG A 171 13.06 11.43 3.46
N LEU A 172 12.93 10.30 2.74
CA LEU A 172 12.63 9.00 3.31
C LEU A 172 13.71 8.58 4.32
N ASN A 173 15.00 8.76 3.98
CA ASN A 173 16.13 8.49 4.87
C ASN A 173 16.14 9.38 6.10
N ARG A 174 15.79 10.67 5.96
CA ARG A 174 15.67 11.57 7.11
C ARG A 174 14.56 11.10 8.04
N LEU A 175 13.34 10.85 7.51
CA LEU A 175 12.23 10.33 8.30
C LEU A 175 12.56 8.99 8.97
N ALA A 176 13.27 8.10 8.27
CA ALA A 176 13.72 6.84 8.84
C ALA A 176 14.64 7.03 10.05
N ASN A 177 15.62 7.94 9.94
CA ASN A 177 16.51 8.25 11.05
C ASN A 177 15.76 8.89 12.22
N ASP A 178 14.84 9.81 11.95
CA ASP A 178 13.98 10.42 12.96
C ASP A 178 13.15 9.37 13.68
N PHE A 179 12.53 8.43 12.94
CA PHE A 179 11.71 7.35 13.49
C PHE A 179 12.52 6.32 14.30
N ILE A 180 13.69 5.90 13.81
CA ILE A 180 14.55 4.96 14.51
C ILE A 180 14.97 5.53 15.87
N ASN A 181 15.35 6.81 15.92
CA ASN A 181 15.81 7.48 17.11
C ASN A 181 14.67 8.01 18.00
N LEU A 182 13.42 7.97 17.54
CA LEU A 182 12.27 8.44 18.31
C LEU A 182 12.12 7.66 19.61
N LYS A 183 12.06 8.38 20.72
CA LYS A 183 11.67 7.87 22.04
C LYS A 183 10.24 8.29 22.32
N THR A 184 9.37 7.32 22.48
CA THR A 184 7.93 7.58 22.64
C THR A 184 7.30 6.54 23.56
N ASP A 185 6.31 6.97 24.29
CA ASP A 185 5.39 6.15 25.10
C ASP A 185 3.99 6.04 24.46
N THR A 186 3.81 6.71 23.32
CA THR A 186 2.59 6.61 22.50
C THR A 186 2.88 5.87 21.18
N PRO A 187 1.91 5.12 20.67
CA PRO A 187 2.08 4.37 19.42
C PRO A 187 2.35 5.27 18.22
N GLN A 188 3.32 4.87 17.39
CA GLN A 188 3.76 5.60 16.21
C GLN A 188 3.90 4.68 15.01
N ILE A 189 3.50 5.12 13.81
CA ILE A 189 3.55 4.35 12.57
C ILE A 189 4.35 5.12 11.52
N PHE A 190 5.38 4.49 10.98
CA PHE A 190 6.01 4.94 9.75
C PHE A 190 5.41 4.19 8.57
N TYR A 191 4.47 4.84 7.89
CA TYR A 191 3.69 4.29 6.81
C TYR A 191 4.23 4.79 5.46
N ILE A 192 4.80 3.89 4.67
CA ILE A 192 5.44 4.18 3.39
C ILE A 192 4.57 3.61 2.26
N TRP A 193 4.36 4.38 1.19
CA TRP A 193 3.59 3.91 0.05
C TRP A 193 4.28 4.19 -1.28
N GLY A 194 3.87 3.51 -2.35
CA GLY A 194 4.38 3.72 -3.70
C GLY A 194 3.93 2.64 -4.68
N HIS A 195 4.64 2.57 -5.82
CA HIS A 195 4.44 1.57 -6.86
C HIS A 195 5.79 0.93 -7.21
N SER A 196 5.86 -0.39 -7.28
CA SER A 196 7.13 -1.08 -7.53
C SER A 196 7.75 -0.76 -8.90
N PHE A 197 6.92 -0.47 -9.93
CA PHE A 197 7.39 -0.11 -11.26
C PHE A 197 8.11 1.24 -11.29
N GLU A 198 7.94 2.09 -10.29
CA GLU A 198 8.65 3.38 -10.21
C GLU A 198 10.14 3.20 -9.94
N PHE A 199 10.55 2.09 -9.34
CA PHE A 199 11.98 1.75 -9.20
C PHE A 199 12.64 1.47 -10.55
N ASP A 200 11.91 0.87 -11.51
CA ASP A 200 12.40 0.69 -12.88
C ASP A 200 12.47 2.03 -13.64
N ILE A 201 11.48 2.93 -13.44
CA ILE A 201 11.48 4.27 -14.06
C ILE A 201 12.70 5.05 -13.61
N ASN A 202 12.91 5.11 -12.32
CA ASN A 202 13.90 5.99 -11.69
C ASN A 202 15.28 5.32 -11.51
N ASP A 203 15.39 4.02 -11.83
CA ASP A 203 16.62 3.22 -11.64
C ASP A 203 17.10 3.25 -10.18
N THR A 204 16.18 3.05 -9.23
CA THR A 204 16.39 3.28 -7.79
C THR A 204 16.22 2.04 -6.91
N TRP A 205 16.36 0.85 -7.48
CA TRP A 205 16.31 -0.40 -6.69
C TRP A 205 17.41 -0.50 -5.65
N ASP A 206 18.60 -0.02 -5.96
CA ASP A 206 19.76 -0.07 -5.07
C ASP A 206 19.58 0.91 -3.90
N GLU A 207 19.09 2.12 -4.15
CA GLU A 207 18.73 3.10 -3.12
C GLU A 207 17.65 2.58 -2.20
N PHE A 208 16.65 1.89 -2.76
CA PHE A 208 15.61 1.27 -1.95
C PHE A 208 16.17 0.13 -1.08
N GLU A 209 17.07 -0.69 -1.61
CA GLU A 209 17.72 -1.71 -0.80
C GLU A 209 18.55 -1.12 0.34
N GLU A 210 19.31 -0.03 0.11
CA GLU A 210 20.02 0.69 1.16
C GLU A 210 19.07 1.27 2.22
N PHE A 211 17.92 1.80 1.79
CA PHE A 211 16.88 2.24 2.72
C PHE A 211 16.35 1.08 3.59
N LEU A 212 16.08 -0.09 3.00
CA LEU A 212 15.66 -1.27 3.76
C LEU A 212 16.71 -1.71 4.78
N LYS A 213 18.00 -1.68 4.43
CA LYS A 213 19.11 -1.96 5.37
C LYS A 213 19.12 -1.00 6.56
N LEU A 214 18.84 0.29 6.31
CA LEU A 214 18.80 1.32 7.35
C LEU A 214 17.73 1.01 8.42
N ILE A 215 16.54 0.62 7.99
CA ILE A 215 15.39 0.42 8.89
C ILE A 215 15.24 -1.00 9.42
N ALA A 216 15.98 -1.99 8.86
CA ALA A 216 15.80 -3.41 9.17
C ALA A 216 16.23 -3.79 10.59
N PHE A 217 15.58 -4.81 11.13
CA PHE A 217 15.96 -5.55 12.35
C PHE A 217 16.12 -4.68 13.60
N LYS A 218 15.33 -3.61 13.74
CA LYS A 218 15.30 -2.80 14.97
C LYS A 218 14.44 -3.50 16.02
N GLU A 219 15.01 -3.78 17.19
CA GLU A 219 14.36 -4.56 18.26
C GLU A 219 13.08 -3.89 18.79
N ASP A 220 13.03 -2.56 18.80
CA ASP A 220 11.92 -1.74 19.30
C ASP A 220 10.88 -1.38 18.23
N ILE A 221 11.03 -1.87 16.98
CA ILE A 221 10.12 -1.62 15.87
C ILE A 221 9.39 -2.92 15.46
N PHE A 222 8.08 -2.85 15.33
CA PHE A 222 7.24 -3.88 14.74
C PHE A 222 7.17 -3.69 13.23
N TYR A 223 7.33 -4.77 12.46
CA TYR A 223 7.20 -4.77 11.01
C TYR A 223 5.94 -5.56 10.66
N GLY A 224 4.89 -4.85 10.27
CA GLY A 224 3.57 -5.42 10.01
C GLY A 224 2.98 -4.97 8.67
N THR A 225 1.95 -5.66 8.23
CA THR A 225 1.09 -5.22 7.13
C THR A 225 0.25 -4.01 7.56
N ASN A 226 -0.45 -3.36 6.63
CA ASN A 226 -1.33 -2.25 7.02
C ASN A 226 -2.41 -2.71 8.00
N LYS A 227 -2.99 -3.89 7.78
CA LYS A 227 -3.95 -4.50 8.71
C LYS A 227 -3.36 -4.71 10.11
N ASP A 228 -2.13 -5.22 10.20
CA ASP A 228 -1.48 -5.49 11.50
C ASP A 228 -1.22 -4.24 12.32
N VAL A 229 -1.06 -3.08 11.66
CA VAL A 229 -0.73 -1.81 12.33
C VAL A 229 -1.93 -0.90 12.52
N LEU A 230 -3.03 -1.10 11.76
CA LEU A 230 -4.21 -0.24 11.80
C LEU A 230 -5.39 -0.86 12.55
N LEU A 231 -5.50 -2.20 12.62
CA LEU A 231 -6.60 -2.93 13.24
C LEU A 231 -6.12 -3.78 14.41
#